data_d4525568c54710f99ba88d716df1f8b0
#
_entry.id   d4525568c54710f99ba88d716df1f8b0
#
_cell.length_a   1.000
_cell.length_b   1.000
_cell.length_c   1.000
_cell.angle_alpha   90.00
_cell.angle_beta   90.00
_cell.angle_gamma   90.00
#
_symmetry.space_group_name_H-M   'P 1'
#
loop_
_entity.id
_entity.type
_entity.pdbx_description
1 polymer ?
#
loop_
_entity_poly.entity_id
_entity_poly.type
_entity_poly.pdbx_seq_one_letter_code
_entity_poly.pdbx_strand_id
1 'polypeptide(L)' 'MPSVLFSKKGDDLYCYIAKQDLEARVVRLEFDDAACWGGIFELEGGKSYYIFPQPGTPPFPVRLRASKHSA' A
#
# COMPACT_ATOMS: atom_id res chain seq x y z
N MET A 1 12.18 -7.27 4.87
CA MET A 1 11.10 -6.43 4.40
C MET A 1 9.78 -6.96 4.92
N PRO A 2 8.98 -6.16 5.59
CA PRO A 2 7.69 -6.62 6.09
C PRO A 2 6.69 -6.84 4.96
N SER A 3 5.82 -7.82 5.16
CA SER A 3 4.70 -8.05 4.27
C SER A 3 3.54 -7.17 4.70
N VAL A 4 2.85 -6.62 3.73
CA VAL A 4 1.64 -5.84 3.97
C VAL A 4 0.50 -6.44 3.15
N LEU A 5 -0.71 -6.30 3.65
CA LEU A 5 -1.90 -6.76 2.96
C LEU A 5 -2.72 -5.55 2.55
N PHE A 6 -2.94 -5.43 1.26
CA PHE A 6 -3.82 -4.39 0.75
C PHE A 6 -5.21 -4.95 0.54
N SER A 7 -6.21 -4.24 1.01
CA SER A 7 -7.59 -4.62 0.80
C SER A 7 -8.40 -3.38 0.45
N LYS A 8 -9.50 -3.60 -0.24
CA LYS A 8 -10.36 -2.50 -0.65
C LYS A 8 -11.71 -2.65 0.02
N LYS A 9 -12.21 -1.55 0.57
CA LYS A 9 -13.52 -1.49 1.20
C LYS A 9 -14.27 -0.31 0.57
N GLY A 10 -15.22 -0.60 -0.29
CA GLY A 10 -15.86 0.46 -1.07
C GLY A 10 -14.84 1.10 -1.99
N ASP A 11 -14.69 2.40 -1.90
CA ASP A 11 -13.72 3.14 -2.71
C ASP A 11 -12.38 3.35 -1.99
N ASP A 12 -12.25 2.88 -0.76
CA ASP A 12 -11.06 3.11 0.04
C ASP A 12 -10.10 1.94 0.00
N LEU A 13 -8.82 2.23 -0.04
CA LEU A 13 -7.76 1.25 0.01
C LEU A 13 -7.17 1.22 1.41
N TYR A 14 -7.08 0.02 1.99
CA TYR A 14 -6.51 -0.17 3.33
C TYR A 14 -5.25 -1.01 3.24
N CYS A 15 -4.32 -0.73 4.14
CA CYS A 15 -3.07 -1.45 4.24
C CYS A 15 -2.93 -2.00 5.66
N TYR A 16 -2.75 -3.31 5.78
CA TYR A 16 -2.50 -3.95 7.05
C TYR A 16 -1.05 -4.39 7.13
N ILE A 17 -0.36 -3.95 8.18
CA ILE A 17 1.04 -4.28 8.42
C ILE A 17 1.08 -5.27 9.57
N ALA A 18 1.25 -6.55 9.26
CA ALA A 18 1.18 -7.62 10.25
C ALA A 18 2.23 -7.46 11.34
N LYS A 19 3.43 -7.02 10.99
CA LYS A 19 4.53 -6.87 11.94
C LYS A 19 4.20 -5.86 13.05
N GLN A 20 3.39 -4.85 12.72
CA GLN A 20 2.99 -3.81 13.67
C GLN A 20 1.55 -3.96 14.13
N ASP A 21 0.85 -4.97 13.60
CA ASP A 21 -0.58 -5.16 13.85
C ASP A 21 -1.34 -3.84 13.63
N LEU A 22 -1.03 -3.19 12.53
CA LEU A 22 -1.57 -1.87 12.20
C LEU A 22 -2.32 -1.94 10.88
N GLU A 23 -3.57 -1.49 10.89
CA GLU A 23 -4.34 -1.30 9.67
C GLU A 23 -4.66 0.18 9.53
N ALA A 24 -4.39 0.73 8.36
CA ALA A 24 -4.64 2.14 8.11
C ALA A 24 -5.06 2.36 6.67
N ARG A 25 -5.80 3.43 6.44
CA ARG A 25 -6.25 3.79 5.10
C ARG A 25 -5.09 4.42 4.33
N VAL A 26 -4.95 4.04 3.07
CA VAL A 26 -3.96 4.64 2.19
C VAL A 26 -4.52 5.97 1.70
N VAL A 27 -3.84 7.06 2.03
CA VAL A 27 -4.31 8.40 1.66
C VAL A 27 -3.61 8.92 0.41
N ARG A 28 -2.47 8.31 0.04
CA ARG A 28 -1.75 8.69 -1.17
C ARG A 28 -1.01 7.49 -1.73
N LEU A 29 -1.02 7.35 -3.04
CA LEU A 29 -0.30 6.28 -3.73
C LEU A 29 0.34 6.89 -4.97
N GLU A 30 1.65 6.68 -5.12
CA GLU A 30 2.43 7.32 -6.17
C GLU A 30 1.94 6.94 -7.57
N PHE A 31 1.74 5.64 -7.79
CA PHE A 31 1.23 5.16 -9.07
C PHE A 31 -0.06 4.39 -8.83
N ASP A 32 -1.15 4.91 -9.36
CA ASP A 32 -2.49 4.34 -9.13
C ASP A 32 -3.30 4.43 -10.40
N ASP A 33 -2.83 3.73 -11.44
CA ASP A 33 -3.57 3.66 -12.69
C ASP A 33 -3.46 2.27 -13.31
N ALA A 34 -4.14 2.08 -14.43
CA ALA A 34 -4.24 0.77 -15.06
C ALA A 34 -2.92 0.26 -15.63
N ALA A 35 -1.97 1.15 -15.88
CA ALA A 35 -0.69 0.78 -16.47
C ALA A 35 0.39 0.55 -15.40
N CYS A 36 0.24 1.18 -14.23
CA CYS A 36 1.25 1.09 -13.19
C CYS A 36 0.61 1.29 -11.83
N TRP A 37 0.95 0.44 -10.87
CA TRP A 37 0.38 0.52 -9.52
C TRP A 37 1.47 0.23 -8.48
N GLY A 38 1.61 1.12 -7.49
CA GLY A 38 2.57 0.94 -6.42
C GLY A 38 3.44 2.16 -6.20
N GLY A 39 4.68 1.94 -5.78
CA GLY A 39 5.60 3.02 -5.45
C GLY A 39 5.45 3.48 -4.01
N ILE A 40 5.70 4.76 -3.77
CA ILE A 40 5.59 5.32 -2.43
C ILE A 40 4.11 5.51 -2.09
N PHE A 41 3.71 5.03 -0.92
CA PHE A 41 2.35 5.25 -0.46
C PHE A 41 2.35 5.77 0.97
N GLU A 42 1.38 6.61 1.27
CA GLU A 42 1.24 7.23 2.58
C GLU A 42 -0.03 6.74 3.24
N LEU A 43 0.08 6.38 4.51
CA LEU A 43 -1.05 5.95 5.31
C LEU A 43 -1.60 7.10 6.13
N GLU A 44 -2.86 7.00 6.49
CA GLU A 44 -3.48 7.92 7.41
C GLU A 44 -2.68 7.90 8.71
N GLY A 45 -2.30 9.07 9.21
CA GLY A 45 -1.43 9.19 10.36
C GLY A 45 -0.01 9.62 10.00
N GLY A 46 0.31 9.70 8.71
CA GLY A 46 1.57 10.28 8.24
C GLY A 46 2.71 9.31 7.99
N LYS A 47 2.47 8.01 8.14
CA LYS A 47 3.52 7.02 7.85
C LYS A 47 3.60 6.74 6.36
N SER A 48 4.81 6.62 5.84
CA SER A 48 5.04 6.36 4.42
C SER A 48 5.86 5.10 4.23
N TYR A 49 5.51 4.34 3.19
CA TYR A 49 6.19 3.10 2.83
C TYR A 49 6.35 3.04 1.32
N TYR A 50 7.11 2.06 0.88
CA TYR A 50 7.36 1.85 -0.54
C TYR A 50 7.07 0.40 -0.90
N ILE A 51 6.34 0.20 -1.99
CA ILE A 51 6.17 -1.11 -2.61
C ILE A 51 6.66 -1.01 -4.04
N PHE A 52 7.20 -2.14 -4.54
CA PHE A 52 7.72 -2.15 -5.90
C PHE A 52 6.58 -1.93 -6.90
N PRO A 53 6.70 -0.94 -7.80
CA PRO A 53 5.64 -0.71 -8.78
C PRO A 53 5.46 -1.92 -9.70
N GLN A 54 4.22 -2.20 -10.07
CA GLN A 54 3.89 -3.32 -10.94
C GLN A 54 2.97 -2.85 -12.06
N PRO A 55 2.95 -3.58 -13.18
CA PRO A 55 2.09 -3.21 -14.30
C PRO A 55 0.63 -3.56 -14.02
N GLY A 56 -0.13 -2.56 -13.62
CA GLY A 56 -1.56 -2.70 -13.41
C GLY A 56 -1.97 -2.90 -11.97
N THR A 57 -3.22 -2.62 -11.71
CA THR A 57 -3.80 -2.76 -10.38
C THR A 57 -4.03 -4.24 -10.07
N PRO A 58 -3.50 -4.75 -8.94
CA PRO A 58 -3.71 -6.15 -8.60
C PRO A 58 -5.13 -6.38 -8.09
N PRO A 59 -5.61 -7.63 -8.14
CA PRO A 59 -6.87 -7.96 -7.50
C PRO A 59 -6.71 -7.92 -5.98
N PHE A 60 -7.68 -7.35 -5.29
CA PHE A 60 -7.67 -7.27 -3.83
C PHE A 60 -8.51 -8.37 -3.20
N PRO A 61 -8.11 -8.86 -2.02
CA PRO A 61 -6.93 -8.47 -1.26
C PRO A 61 -5.63 -9.02 -1.86
N VAL A 62 -4.53 -8.31 -1.65
CA VAL A 62 -3.23 -8.74 -2.18
C VAL A 62 -2.16 -8.50 -1.13
N ARG A 63 -1.23 -9.46 -1.01
CA ARG A 63 -0.11 -9.35 -0.09
C ARG A 63 1.15 -8.99 -0.88
N LEU A 64 1.81 -7.94 -0.45
CA LEU A 64 3.03 -7.46 -1.09
C LEU A 64 4.08 -7.17 -0.03
N ARG A 65 5.32 -7.05 -0.48
CA ARG A 65 6.41 -6.65 0.40
C ARG A 65 6.58 -5.14 0.33
N ALA A 66 6.68 -4.51 1.48
CA ALA A 66 6.86 -3.08 1.57
C ALA A 66 8.09 -2.77 2.39
N SER A 67 8.76 -1.67 2.05
CA SER A 67 9.86 -1.17 2.84
C SER A 67 9.49 0.19 3.40
N LYS A 68 10.12 0.56 4.51
CA LYS A 68 9.88 1.85 5.12
C LYS A 68 10.47 2.94 4.24
N HIS A 69 9.71 3.99 4.02
CA HIS A 69 10.16 5.15 3.27
C HIS A 69 10.40 6.31 4.24
N SER A 70 11.60 6.85 4.21
CA SER A 70 11.95 8.04 4.98
C SER A 70 12.08 9.21 4.03
N ALA A 71 11.27 10.21 4.23
CA ALA A 71 11.32 11.42 3.43
C ALA A 71 12.53 12.28 3.83
#